data_5b66206477a6a1c4b8b19e41c0e64d58
#
_entry.id   5b66206477a6a1c4b8b19e41c0e64d58
#
_cell.length_a   1.000
_cell.length_b   1.000
_cell.length_c   1.000
_cell.angle_alpha   90.00
_cell.angle_beta   90.00
_cell.angle_gamma   90.00
#
_symmetry.space_group_name_H-M   'P 1'
#
loop_
_entity.id
_entity.type
_entity.pdbx_description
1 polymer ?
#
loop_
_entity_poly.entity_id
_entity_poly.type
_entity_poly.pdbx_seq_one_letter_code
_entity_poly.pdbx_strand_id
1 'polypeptide(L)'
;MKNTKLIVKTKSKTYPIYFGNNILNKTGWLIKKNLPNVKKICIISDNKLPKLLLKKLIKSLKKYELKIYKLSASERTKSFKVANKIIEQLLNDNFNKSDCVIAMGGGVLGDLSAFISNLTKRGLKFINIPTTLLAQADASIGGKTGINSSQGKNLIGTYYQPDFILSDVSILKSLPQREIISGYGEILKHSIILDRKFFLWLFKNGKKIINEKNNIFLKKAIIKSCKIKCKVVNKDEKEKNLRMILNFGHTFAHGFEGAKNFSKKLNHGEAVLLGMMIASELSNKKKKLSLKDLLLIKKHYLNLKLPMFITKTFKKNEVKKIIYFMKKDKKNIDEKINLILLNKIGKTTLPKEFSLKSDEIRNFLNSYFL
;
A
#
# COMPACT_ATOMS: atom_id res chain seq x y z
N MET A 1 24.16 -9.20 -1.44
CA MET A 1 23.56 -8.01 -0.78
C MET A 1 23.42 -8.25 0.72
N LYS A 2 23.95 -7.36 1.57
CA LYS A 2 23.75 -7.43 3.04
C LYS A 2 22.24 -7.37 3.36
N ASN A 3 21.77 -8.20 4.29
CA ASN A 3 20.40 -8.11 4.83
C ASN A 3 20.29 -6.81 5.66
N THR A 4 19.16 -6.12 5.53
CA THR A 4 18.91 -4.86 6.23
C THR A 4 17.71 -5.06 7.15
N LYS A 5 17.77 -4.51 8.35
CA LYS A 5 16.68 -4.51 9.34
C LYS A 5 16.24 -3.07 9.59
N LEU A 6 14.94 -2.82 9.58
CA LEU A 6 14.32 -1.56 10.02
C LEU A 6 13.38 -1.89 11.18
N ILE A 7 13.42 -1.11 12.25
CA ILE A 7 12.49 -1.26 13.38
C ILE A 7 11.36 -0.24 13.23
N VAL A 8 10.15 -0.71 13.30
CA VAL A 8 8.92 0.10 13.39
C VAL A 8 8.53 0.17 14.86
N LYS A 9 8.33 1.39 15.37
CA LYS A 9 7.99 1.65 16.78
C LYS A 9 6.64 2.36 16.83
N THR A 10 5.53 1.62 16.91
CA THR A 10 4.22 2.22 17.12
C THR A 10 3.87 2.22 18.61
N LYS A 11 2.78 2.90 18.98
CA LYS A 11 2.29 2.88 20.37
C LYS A 11 1.86 1.49 20.83
N SER A 12 1.28 0.70 19.89
CA SER A 12 0.73 -0.62 20.21
C SER A 12 1.78 -1.75 20.15
N LYS A 13 2.81 -1.62 19.30
CA LYS A 13 3.79 -2.69 19.09
C LYS A 13 5.08 -2.19 18.43
N THR A 14 6.21 -2.78 18.84
CA THR A 14 7.50 -2.64 18.13
C THR A 14 7.80 -3.91 17.36
N TYR A 15 8.12 -3.81 16.06
CA TYR A 15 8.40 -4.97 15.23
C TYR A 15 9.46 -4.69 14.15
N PRO A 16 10.22 -5.71 13.71
CA PRO A 16 11.20 -5.56 12.65
C PRO A 16 10.62 -5.77 11.25
N ILE A 17 11.18 -5.05 10.27
CA ILE A 17 11.09 -5.37 8.84
C ILE A 17 12.44 -5.89 8.39
N TYR A 18 12.48 -7.09 7.86
CA TYR A 18 13.68 -7.70 7.29
C TYR A 18 13.67 -7.53 5.77
N PHE A 19 14.71 -6.90 5.22
CA PHE A 19 14.88 -6.70 3.78
C PHE A 19 16.04 -7.52 3.26
N GLY A 20 15.81 -8.25 2.18
CA GLY A 20 16.87 -9.01 1.54
C GLY A 20 16.56 -9.41 0.11
N ASN A 21 17.45 -10.22 -0.43
CA ASN A 21 17.31 -10.87 -1.72
C ASN A 21 17.45 -12.38 -1.48
N ASN A 22 16.46 -13.18 -1.91
CA ASN A 22 16.37 -14.62 -1.63
C ASN A 22 16.39 -14.96 -0.13
N ILE A 23 15.66 -14.18 0.69
CA ILE A 23 15.62 -14.42 2.15
C ILE A 23 14.40 -15.21 2.61
N LEU A 24 13.51 -15.60 1.70
CA LEU A 24 12.31 -16.36 2.00
C LEU A 24 12.64 -17.71 2.71
N ASN A 25 13.74 -18.33 2.37
CA ASN A 25 14.24 -19.55 3.01
C ASN A 25 14.67 -19.38 4.47
N LYS A 26 14.83 -18.13 4.95
CA LYS A 26 15.19 -17.82 6.33
C LYS A 26 13.97 -17.64 7.24
N THR A 27 12.73 -17.80 6.71
CA THR A 27 11.50 -17.54 7.47
C THR A 27 11.42 -18.42 8.72
N GLY A 28 11.68 -19.71 8.62
CA GLY A 28 11.66 -20.62 9.79
C GLY A 28 12.65 -20.23 10.89
N TRP A 29 13.86 -19.83 10.49
CA TRP A 29 14.86 -19.32 11.46
C TRP A 29 14.40 -18.01 12.13
N LEU A 30 13.81 -17.10 11.35
CA LEU A 30 13.26 -15.85 11.89
C LEU A 30 12.09 -16.09 12.86
N ILE A 31 11.23 -17.07 12.57
CA ILE A 31 10.16 -17.47 13.46
C ILE A 31 10.73 -18.02 14.77
N LYS A 32 11.65 -18.98 14.69
CA LYS A 32 12.29 -19.51 15.91
C LYS A 32 12.92 -18.43 16.77
N LYS A 33 13.54 -17.40 16.14
CA LYS A 33 14.18 -16.29 16.83
C LYS A 33 13.20 -15.30 17.46
N ASN A 34 12.11 -14.94 16.76
CA ASN A 34 11.23 -13.84 17.18
C ASN A 34 9.96 -14.38 17.88
N LEU A 35 9.58 -15.63 17.63
CA LEU A 35 8.34 -16.27 18.09
C LEU A 35 8.61 -17.73 18.51
N PRO A 36 9.39 -17.98 19.56
CA PRO A 36 9.89 -19.32 19.92
C PRO A 36 8.77 -20.32 20.27
N ASN A 37 7.61 -19.83 20.69
CA ASN A 37 6.49 -20.66 21.18
C ASN A 37 5.50 -21.08 20.08
N VAL A 38 5.73 -20.69 18.80
CA VAL A 38 4.90 -21.09 17.66
C VAL A 38 5.06 -22.59 17.42
N LYS A 39 3.93 -23.30 17.32
CA LYS A 39 3.86 -24.72 16.95
C LYS A 39 3.15 -24.92 15.62
N LYS A 40 2.02 -24.23 15.41
CA LYS A 40 1.20 -24.29 14.19
C LYS A 40 1.30 -23.01 13.39
N ILE A 41 1.31 -23.15 12.07
CA ILE A 41 1.38 -22.01 11.14
C ILE A 41 0.32 -22.16 10.06
N CYS A 42 -0.56 -21.16 9.96
CA CYS A 42 -1.47 -21.00 8.84
C CYS A 42 -0.84 -20.10 7.77
N ILE A 43 -0.67 -20.60 6.57
CA ILE A 43 -0.20 -19.80 5.42
C ILE A 43 -1.38 -19.43 4.54
N ILE A 44 -1.65 -18.14 4.39
CA ILE A 44 -2.63 -17.60 3.45
C ILE A 44 -1.87 -17.02 2.27
N SER A 45 -1.89 -17.69 1.11
CA SER A 45 -1.10 -17.31 -0.06
C SER A 45 -1.95 -16.99 -1.28
N ASP A 46 -1.44 -16.09 -2.16
CA ASP A 46 -2.04 -15.85 -3.46
C ASP A 46 -1.80 -17.05 -4.38
N ASN A 47 -2.87 -17.57 -5.00
CA ASN A 47 -2.80 -18.69 -5.92
C ASN A 47 -2.06 -18.34 -7.23
N LYS A 48 -1.87 -17.06 -7.54
CA LYS A 48 -1.13 -16.58 -8.71
C LYS A 48 0.39 -16.53 -8.49
N LEU A 49 0.85 -16.73 -7.26
CA LEU A 49 2.29 -16.75 -7.01
C LEU A 49 2.95 -17.96 -7.68
N PRO A 50 4.17 -17.80 -8.21
CA PRO A 50 4.95 -18.93 -8.69
C PRO A 50 5.05 -20.04 -7.64
N LYS A 51 4.68 -21.27 -8.01
CA LYS A 51 4.66 -22.44 -7.09
C LYS A 51 5.98 -22.62 -6.35
N LEU A 52 7.11 -22.27 -6.99
CA LEU A 52 8.45 -22.35 -6.40
C LEU A 52 8.60 -21.48 -5.14
N LEU A 53 7.97 -20.30 -5.10
CA LEU A 53 8.06 -19.41 -3.95
C LEU A 53 7.37 -20.01 -2.72
N LEU A 54 6.16 -20.56 -2.89
CA LEU A 54 5.45 -21.24 -1.82
C LEU A 54 6.22 -22.50 -1.36
N LYS A 55 6.77 -23.30 -2.30
CA LYS A 55 7.61 -24.45 -1.97
C LYS A 55 8.84 -24.05 -1.14
N LYS A 56 9.51 -22.93 -1.48
CA LYS A 56 10.65 -22.39 -0.69
C LYS A 56 10.23 -22.02 0.74
N LEU A 57 9.07 -21.37 0.90
CA LEU A 57 8.55 -21.04 2.22
C LEU A 57 8.26 -22.31 3.03
N ILE A 58 7.49 -23.26 2.48
CA ILE A 58 7.14 -24.52 3.12
C ILE A 58 8.41 -25.28 3.56
N LYS A 59 9.43 -25.38 2.68
CA LYS A 59 10.71 -26.02 3.01
C LYS A 59 11.39 -25.38 4.22
N SER A 60 11.27 -24.06 4.39
CA SER A 60 11.85 -23.36 5.55
C SER A 60 11.08 -23.60 6.84
N LEU A 61 9.82 -24.08 6.74
CA LEU A 61 8.89 -24.25 7.86
C LEU A 61 8.63 -25.72 8.23
N LYS A 62 9.43 -26.67 7.73
CA LYS A 62 9.22 -28.12 7.91
C LYS A 62 9.17 -28.62 9.36
N LYS A 63 9.57 -27.78 10.33
CA LYS A 63 9.52 -28.09 11.77
C LYS A 63 8.18 -27.72 12.43
N TYR A 64 7.28 -27.09 11.68
CA TYR A 64 5.97 -26.60 12.18
C TYR A 64 4.84 -27.40 11.55
N GLU A 65 3.72 -27.52 12.26
CA GLU A 65 2.47 -28.01 11.70
C GLU A 65 1.90 -26.93 10.77
N LEU A 66 1.63 -27.28 9.50
CA LEU A 66 1.24 -26.31 8.48
C LEU A 66 -0.20 -26.50 8.01
N LYS A 67 -0.96 -25.41 7.99
CA LYS A 67 -2.22 -25.31 7.26
C LYS A 67 -2.08 -24.27 6.13
N ILE A 68 -2.53 -24.60 4.91
CA ILE A 68 -2.28 -23.74 3.74
C ILE A 68 -3.58 -23.44 3.04
N TYR A 69 -3.89 -22.13 2.92
CA TYR A 69 -5.02 -21.61 2.14
C TYR A 69 -4.48 -20.83 0.94
N LYS A 70 -4.85 -21.30 -0.27
CA LYS A 70 -4.57 -20.59 -1.51
C LYS A 70 -5.81 -19.84 -1.93
N LEU A 71 -5.70 -18.50 -1.99
CA LEU A 71 -6.81 -17.62 -2.35
C LEU A 71 -6.50 -16.87 -3.64
N SER A 72 -7.53 -16.58 -4.42
CA SER A 72 -7.40 -15.64 -5.55
C SER A 72 -7.43 -14.21 -4.99
N ALA A 73 -6.28 -13.54 -4.94
CA ALA A 73 -6.19 -12.17 -4.43
C ALA A 73 -7.02 -11.23 -5.32
N SER A 74 -8.14 -10.77 -4.78
CA SER A 74 -9.05 -9.80 -5.39
C SER A 74 -9.80 -9.04 -4.31
N GLU A 75 -10.36 -7.88 -4.65
CA GLU A 75 -11.19 -7.13 -3.69
C GLU A 75 -12.41 -7.93 -3.22
N ARG A 76 -12.93 -8.87 -4.02
CA ARG A 76 -14.02 -9.77 -3.62
C ARG A 76 -13.61 -10.75 -2.53
N THR A 77 -12.31 -11.10 -2.46
CA THR A 77 -11.76 -12.01 -1.45
C THR A 77 -11.70 -11.34 -0.08
N LYS A 78 -11.59 -10.01 -0.01
CA LYS A 78 -11.66 -9.23 1.22
C LYS A 78 -13.10 -9.14 1.72
N SER A 79 -13.65 -10.24 2.26
CA SER A 79 -15.05 -10.31 2.71
C SER A 79 -15.18 -11.08 4.03
N PHE A 80 -16.23 -10.81 4.79
CA PHE A 80 -16.57 -11.58 6.00
C PHE A 80 -16.71 -13.08 5.71
N LYS A 81 -17.34 -13.45 4.59
CA LYS A 81 -17.52 -14.86 4.21
C LYS A 81 -16.19 -15.60 4.15
N VAL A 82 -15.17 -15.01 3.52
CA VAL A 82 -13.84 -15.62 3.42
C VAL A 82 -13.12 -15.59 4.77
N ALA A 83 -13.19 -14.48 5.50
CA ALA A 83 -12.56 -14.36 6.81
C ALA A 83 -13.15 -15.37 7.80
N ASN A 84 -14.48 -15.44 7.91
CA ASN A 84 -15.17 -16.36 8.81
C ASN A 84 -14.84 -17.82 8.51
N LYS A 85 -14.87 -18.22 7.22
CA LYS A 85 -14.50 -19.59 6.82
C LYS A 85 -13.11 -19.99 7.32
N ILE A 86 -12.13 -19.09 7.25
CA ILE A 86 -10.76 -19.41 7.69
C ILE A 86 -10.68 -19.38 9.22
N ILE A 87 -11.34 -18.44 9.89
CA ILE A 87 -11.39 -18.36 11.35
C ILE A 87 -11.95 -19.66 11.95
N GLU A 88 -13.12 -20.11 11.48
CA GLU A 88 -13.75 -21.37 11.94
C GLU A 88 -12.81 -22.57 11.76
N GLN A 89 -12.13 -22.65 10.62
CA GLN A 89 -11.18 -23.73 10.39
C GLN A 89 -9.96 -23.66 11.30
N LEU A 90 -9.45 -22.46 11.63
CA LEU A 90 -8.36 -22.31 12.60
C LEU A 90 -8.79 -22.70 14.02
N LEU A 91 -10.05 -22.42 14.39
CA LEU A 91 -10.62 -22.85 15.67
C LEU A 91 -10.77 -24.38 15.74
N ASN A 92 -11.31 -25.00 14.69
CA ASN A 92 -11.44 -26.46 14.59
C ASN A 92 -10.09 -27.17 14.60
N ASP A 93 -9.06 -26.57 13.98
CA ASP A 93 -7.67 -27.08 13.99
C ASP A 93 -6.94 -26.76 15.31
N ASN A 94 -7.65 -26.25 16.33
CA ASN A 94 -7.11 -25.93 17.66
C ASN A 94 -5.90 -24.98 17.63
N PHE A 95 -5.94 -23.92 16.82
CA PHE A 95 -4.93 -22.86 16.87
C PHE A 95 -5.00 -22.09 18.19
N ASN A 96 -3.85 -21.83 18.81
CA ASN A 96 -3.70 -21.09 20.06
C ASN A 96 -3.11 -19.70 19.83
N LYS A 97 -3.17 -18.81 20.82
CA LYS A 97 -2.61 -17.44 20.75
C LYS A 97 -1.11 -17.38 20.41
N SER A 98 -0.37 -18.43 20.72
CA SER A 98 1.04 -18.57 20.37
C SER A 98 1.27 -18.92 18.90
N ASP A 99 0.25 -19.50 18.23
CA ASP A 99 0.36 -19.91 16.83
C ASP A 99 0.28 -18.75 15.85
N CYS A 100 0.67 -18.99 14.61
CA CYS A 100 0.99 -17.92 13.67
C CYS A 100 0.19 -18.01 12.37
N VAL A 101 -0.26 -16.86 11.88
CA VAL A 101 -0.74 -16.69 10.52
C VAL A 101 0.34 -15.98 9.69
N ILE A 102 0.65 -16.52 8.53
CA ILE A 102 1.55 -15.91 7.53
C ILE A 102 0.73 -15.48 6.33
N ALA A 103 0.72 -14.18 6.04
CA ALA A 103 0.24 -13.67 4.76
C ALA A 103 1.38 -13.73 3.73
N MET A 104 1.17 -14.40 2.59
CA MET A 104 2.10 -14.38 1.46
C MET A 104 1.37 -13.88 0.21
N GLY A 105 1.37 -12.56 0.00
CA GLY A 105 0.60 -11.93 -1.06
C GLY A 105 0.76 -10.42 -1.17
N GLY A 106 -0.08 -9.80 -1.98
CA GLY A 106 -0.22 -8.34 -2.06
C GLY A 106 -1.01 -7.77 -0.88
N GLY A 107 -1.33 -6.47 -0.93
CA GLY A 107 -2.06 -5.76 0.14
C GLY A 107 -3.41 -6.39 0.49
N VAL A 108 -4.15 -6.90 -0.50
CA VAL A 108 -5.45 -7.57 -0.29
C VAL A 108 -5.33 -8.73 0.71
N LEU A 109 -4.35 -9.63 0.49
CA LEU A 109 -4.16 -10.78 1.38
C LEU A 109 -3.49 -10.37 2.70
N GLY A 110 -2.62 -9.36 2.68
CA GLY A 110 -2.05 -8.79 3.89
C GLY A 110 -3.12 -8.29 4.84
N ASP A 111 -4.05 -7.46 4.34
CA ASP A 111 -5.15 -6.89 5.12
C ASP A 111 -6.11 -7.97 5.65
N LEU A 112 -6.52 -8.92 4.79
CA LEU A 112 -7.41 -10.01 5.15
C LEU A 112 -6.78 -10.92 6.21
N SER A 113 -5.51 -11.32 6.02
CA SER A 113 -4.82 -12.22 6.95
C SER A 113 -4.57 -11.57 8.31
N ALA A 114 -4.23 -10.28 8.32
CA ALA A 114 -4.08 -9.53 9.56
C ALA A 114 -5.42 -9.37 10.30
N PHE A 115 -6.53 -9.15 9.57
CA PHE A 115 -7.89 -9.13 10.13
C PHE A 115 -8.27 -10.47 10.76
N ILE A 116 -8.06 -11.58 10.03
CA ILE A 116 -8.26 -12.96 10.55
C ILE A 116 -7.42 -13.17 11.81
N SER A 117 -6.13 -12.82 11.76
CA SER A 117 -5.23 -13.00 12.90
C SER A 117 -5.68 -12.26 14.15
N ASN A 118 -6.18 -11.02 13.97
CA ASN A 118 -6.66 -10.21 15.10
C ASN A 118 -7.93 -10.77 15.73
N LEU A 119 -8.87 -11.25 14.92
CA LEU A 119 -10.15 -11.76 15.43
C LEU A 119 -10.03 -13.14 16.06
N THR A 120 -9.18 -14.03 15.51
CA THR A 120 -9.04 -15.39 16.00
C THR A 120 -8.40 -15.39 17.40
N LYS A 121 -9.09 -15.97 18.40
CA LYS A 121 -8.62 -16.06 19.80
C LYS A 121 -8.18 -14.71 20.41
N ARG A 122 -8.70 -13.57 19.91
CA ARG A 122 -8.30 -12.19 20.29
C ARG A 122 -6.84 -11.88 20.01
N GLY A 123 -6.31 -12.44 18.93
CA GLY A 123 -4.96 -12.14 18.40
C GLY A 123 -4.04 -13.35 18.32
N LEU A 124 -3.86 -13.91 17.13
CA LEU A 124 -2.79 -14.86 16.79
C LEU A 124 -1.52 -14.08 16.40
N LYS A 125 -0.36 -14.74 16.44
CA LYS A 125 0.86 -14.15 15.86
C LYS A 125 0.67 -13.92 14.37
N PHE A 126 1.20 -12.81 13.85
CA PHE A 126 1.03 -12.42 12.46
C PHE A 126 2.35 -12.06 11.80
N ILE A 127 2.64 -12.68 10.65
CA ILE A 127 3.81 -12.40 9.82
C ILE A 127 3.32 -11.99 8.44
N ASN A 128 3.86 -10.87 7.92
CA ASN A 128 3.55 -10.43 6.57
C ASN A 128 4.74 -10.64 5.63
N ILE A 129 4.53 -11.39 4.56
CA ILE A 129 5.48 -11.62 3.46
C ILE A 129 4.89 -10.96 2.19
N PRO A 130 5.09 -9.64 2.04
CA PRO A 130 4.53 -8.91 0.90
C PRO A 130 5.20 -9.32 -0.41
N THR A 131 4.38 -9.63 -1.43
CA THR A 131 4.85 -10.14 -2.72
C THR A 131 4.66 -9.16 -3.87
N THR A 132 4.03 -8.00 -3.64
CA THR A 132 3.94 -6.91 -4.62
C THR A 132 4.80 -5.72 -4.20
N LEU A 133 5.23 -4.89 -5.15
CA LEU A 133 6.02 -3.70 -4.84
C LEU A 133 5.26 -2.73 -3.95
N LEU A 134 3.96 -2.55 -4.21
CA LEU A 134 3.06 -1.74 -3.39
C LEU A 134 3.03 -2.23 -1.95
N ALA A 135 2.89 -3.53 -1.74
CA ALA A 135 2.83 -4.09 -0.39
C ALA A 135 4.19 -4.00 0.31
N GLN A 136 5.32 -4.23 -0.39
CA GLN A 136 6.66 -4.11 0.19
C GLN A 136 7.03 -2.67 0.58
N ALA A 137 6.60 -1.68 -0.21
CA ALA A 137 6.96 -0.29 0.00
C ALA A 137 6.00 0.50 0.90
N ASP A 138 4.75 0.05 1.00
CA ASP A 138 3.67 0.78 1.66
C ASP A 138 2.70 -0.11 2.45
N ALA A 139 1.85 -0.90 1.80
CA ALA A 139 0.64 -1.47 2.40
C ALA A 139 0.89 -2.39 3.60
N SER A 140 2.05 -3.07 3.69
CA SER A 140 2.38 -3.94 4.82
C SER A 140 2.68 -3.20 6.13
N ILE A 141 2.83 -1.86 6.11
CA ILE A 141 3.26 -1.05 7.25
C ILE A 141 2.09 -0.22 7.79
N GLY A 142 1.96 -0.18 9.13
CA GLY A 142 1.02 0.71 9.80
C GLY A 142 -0.25 0.04 10.30
N GLY A 143 -0.31 -1.29 10.23
CA GLY A 143 -1.27 -2.13 10.94
C GLY A 143 -2.74 -1.99 10.52
N LYS A 144 -3.07 -1.21 9.49
CA LYS A 144 -4.44 -1.18 8.97
C LYS A 144 -4.77 -2.55 8.41
N THR A 145 -5.86 -3.13 8.88
CA THR A 145 -6.41 -4.39 8.39
C THR A 145 -7.85 -4.18 8.00
N GLY A 146 -8.40 -5.02 7.16
CA GLY A 146 -9.82 -4.85 6.89
C GLY A 146 -10.34 -5.66 5.73
N ILE A 147 -11.66 -5.63 5.67
CA ILE A 147 -12.47 -6.27 4.64
C ILE A 147 -13.44 -5.26 4.03
N ASN A 148 -13.98 -5.62 2.88
CA ASN A 148 -14.96 -4.83 2.18
C ASN A 148 -16.38 -5.19 2.64
N SER A 149 -17.30 -4.22 2.52
CA SER A 149 -18.71 -4.41 2.70
C SER A 149 -19.48 -4.04 1.42
N SER A 150 -20.78 -4.27 1.40
CA SER A 150 -21.66 -3.78 0.32
C SER A 150 -21.64 -2.26 0.17
N GLN A 151 -21.31 -1.53 1.23
CA GLN A 151 -21.26 -0.07 1.25
C GLN A 151 -19.93 0.51 0.75
N GLY A 152 -18.87 -0.29 0.67
CA GLY A 152 -17.59 0.17 0.17
C GLY A 152 -16.38 -0.63 0.63
N LYS A 153 -15.21 -0.23 0.12
CA LYS A 153 -13.93 -0.86 0.43
C LYS A 153 -13.42 -0.45 1.83
N ASN A 154 -12.83 -1.42 2.55
CA ASN A 154 -12.09 -1.20 3.81
C ASN A 154 -12.92 -0.49 4.91
N LEU A 155 -14.23 -0.66 4.89
CA LEU A 155 -15.12 -0.03 5.89
C LEU A 155 -15.15 -0.78 7.21
N ILE A 156 -14.81 -2.07 7.19
CA ILE A 156 -14.76 -2.94 8.35
C ILE A 156 -13.31 -3.34 8.56
N GLY A 157 -12.76 -3.05 9.72
CA GLY A 157 -11.35 -3.35 9.97
C GLY A 157 -10.87 -2.98 11.35
N THR A 158 -9.62 -3.32 11.60
CA THR A 158 -8.95 -3.09 12.87
C THR A 158 -7.54 -2.55 12.64
N TYR A 159 -6.85 -2.21 13.72
CA TYR A 159 -5.41 -1.97 13.69
C TYR A 159 -4.70 -3.17 14.33
N TYR A 160 -3.95 -3.92 13.53
CA TYR A 160 -3.19 -5.08 13.99
C TYR A 160 -1.79 -5.09 13.40
N GLN A 161 -0.79 -4.89 14.25
CA GLN A 161 0.61 -4.84 13.81
C GLN A 161 1.20 -6.25 13.69
N PRO A 162 2.00 -6.54 12.64
CA PRO A 162 2.66 -7.83 12.51
C PRO A 162 3.73 -8.05 13.59
N ASP A 163 4.11 -9.29 13.82
CA ASP A 163 5.28 -9.63 14.64
C ASP A 163 6.57 -9.36 13.90
N PHE A 164 6.58 -9.58 12.59
CA PHE A 164 7.59 -9.06 11.68
C PHE A 164 7.11 -9.04 10.23
N ILE A 165 7.81 -8.28 9.38
CA ILE A 165 7.63 -8.26 7.94
C ILE A 165 8.88 -8.82 7.28
N LEU A 166 8.72 -9.71 6.28
CA LEU A 166 9.79 -10.24 5.46
C LEU A 166 9.68 -9.74 4.03
N SER A 167 10.45 -8.74 3.67
CA SER A 167 10.47 -8.12 2.34
C SER A 167 11.61 -8.72 1.50
N ASP A 168 11.30 -9.71 0.68
CA ASP A 168 12.22 -10.34 -0.26
C ASP A 168 12.07 -9.73 -1.65
N VAL A 169 13.04 -8.92 -2.07
CA VAL A 169 12.97 -8.21 -3.36
C VAL A 169 13.08 -9.14 -4.57
N SER A 170 13.61 -10.37 -4.40
CA SER A 170 13.69 -11.34 -5.50
C SER A 170 12.32 -11.79 -6.00
N ILE A 171 11.29 -11.72 -5.16
CA ILE A 171 9.92 -12.07 -5.51
C ILE A 171 9.38 -11.14 -6.61
N LEU A 172 9.81 -9.88 -6.62
CA LEU A 172 9.34 -8.86 -7.55
C LEU A 172 9.75 -9.09 -9.01
N LYS A 173 10.70 -9.99 -9.28
CA LYS A 173 11.11 -10.33 -10.66
C LYS A 173 9.95 -10.88 -11.48
N SER A 174 9.08 -11.68 -10.88
CA SER A 174 7.92 -12.28 -11.54
C SER A 174 6.69 -11.36 -11.60
N LEU A 175 6.77 -10.18 -10.98
CA LEU A 175 5.63 -9.27 -10.91
C LEU A 175 5.38 -8.62 -12.28
N PRO A 176 4.12 -8.57 -12.78
CA PRO A 176 3.79 -7.87 -14.01
C PRO A 176 4.20 -6.39 -13.96
N GLN A 177 4.53 -5.81 -15.13
CA GLN A 177 4.98 -4.43 -15.23
C GLN A 177 3.98 -3.42 -14.65
N ARG A 178 2.69 -3.66 -14.88
CA ARG A 178 1.61 -2.81 -14.35
C ARG A 178 1.61 -2.77 -12.83
N GLU A 179 1.92 -3.89 -12.16
CA GLU A 179 2.03 -3.97 -10.71
C GLU A 179 3.31 -3.31 -10.17
N ILE A 180 4.41 -3.31 -10.94
CA ILE A 180 5.61 -2.53 -10.63
C ILE A 180 5.30 -1.03 -10.68
N ILE A 181 4.62 -0.56 -11.73
CA ILE A 181 4.20 0.84 -11.85
C ILE A 181 3.27 1.24 -10.70
N SER A 182 2.32 0.36 -10.35
CA SER A 182 1.41 0.58 -9.23
C SER A 182 2.17 0.80 -7.90
N GLY A 183 3.10 -0.09 -7.57
CA GLY A 183 3.90 0.05 -6.35
C GLY A 183 4.88 1.22 -6.41
N TYR A 184 5.40 1.55 -7.59
CA TYR A 184 6.25 2.72 -7.79
C TYR A 184 5.50 4.02 -7.49
N GLY A 185 4.20 4.10 -7.78
CA GLY A 185 3.36 5.24 -7.43
C GLY A 185 3.46 5.60 -5.94
N GLU A 186 3.40 4.62 -5.04
CA GLU A 186 3.52 4.84 -3.60
C GLU A 186 4.93 5.25 -3.17
N ILE A 187 5.96 4.67 -3.79
CA ILE A 187 7.36 5.07 -3.55
C ILE A 187 7.57 6.53 -3.97
N LEU A 188 7.04 6.90 -5.13
CA LEU A 188 7.09 8.27 -5.66
C LEU A 188 6.33 9.23 -4.74
N LYS A 189 5.13 8.85 -4.28
CA LYS A 189 4.35 9.62 -3.32
C LYS A 189 5.17 9.94 -2.08
N HIS A 190 5.75 8.94 -1.43
CA HIS A 190 6.56 9.15 -0.22
C HIS A 190 7.71 10.14 -0.45
N SER A 191 8.36 10.08 -1.61
CA SER A 191 9.44 11.00 -1.95
C SER A 191 8.95 12.43 -2.17
N ILE A 192 7.85 12.61 -2.90
CA ILE A 192 7.26 13.92 -3.23
C ILE A 192 6.78 14.63 -1.97
N ILE A 193 6.17 13.90 -1.02
CA ILE A 193 5.59 14.53 0.17
C ILE A 193 6.60 14.86 1.27
N LEU A 194 7.71 14.09 1.41
CA LEU A 194 8.57 14.18 2.60
C LEU A 194 10.08 14.16 2.33
N ASP A 195 10.56 13.88 1.10
CA ASP A 195 12.01 13.74 0.87
C ASP A 195 12.40 14.13 -0.57
N ARG A 196 12.76 15.43 -0.77
CA ARG A 196 13.24 15.93 -2.06
C ARG A 196 14.51 15.21 -2.55
N LYS A 197 15.43 14.84 -1.63
CA LYS A 197 16.66 14.12 -2.02
C LYS A 197 16.33 12.74 -2.56
N PHE A 198 15.34 12.07 -1.97
CA PHE A 198 14.85 10.79 -2.46
C PHE A 198 14.13 10.94 -3.81
N PHE A 199 13.31 11.99 -3.99
CA PHE A 199 12.70 12.27 -5.28
C PHE A 199 13.75 12.46 -6.39
N LEU A 200 14.80 13.26 -6.15
CA LEU A 200 15.88 13.47 -7.11
C LEU A 200 16.66 12.18 -7.41
N TRP A 201 16.80 11.31 -6.42
CA TRP A 201 17.40 9.98 -6.61
C TRP A 201 16.51 9.09 -7.50
N LEU A 202 15.18 9.10 -7.29
CA LEU A 202 14.21 8.40 -8.14
C LEU A 202 14.21 8.98 -9.56
N PHE A 203 14.31 10.29 -9.71
CA PHE A 203 14.39 10.96 -11.00
C PHE A 203 15.55 10.43 -11.85
N LYS A 204 16.71 10.18 -11.24
CA LYS A 204 17.89 9.63 -11.91
C LYS A 204 17.82 8.11 -12.14
N ASN A 205 17.14 7.36 -11.27
CA ASN A 205 17.23 5.91 -11.22
C ASN A 205 15.90 5.17 -11.47
N GLY A 206 14.83 5.89 -11.81
CA GLY A 206 13.50 5.30 -11.96
C GLY A 206 13.43 4.19 -13.02
N LYS A 207 14.14 4.35 -14.15
CA LYS A 207 14.23 3.32 -15.21
C LYS A 207 14.79 2.00 -14.68
N LYS A 208 15.84 2.05 -13.84
CA LYS A 208 16.44 0.86 -13.22
C LYS A 208 15.49 0.12 -12.29
N ILE A 209 14.52 0.84 -11.70
CA ILE A 209 13.48 0.28 -10.82
C ILE A 209 12.35 -0.32 -11.64
N ILE A 210 11.79 0.46 -12.57
CA ILE A 210 10.57 0.11 -13.30
C ILE A 210 10.86 -0.86 -14.45
N ASN A 211 11.82 -0.50 -15.33
CA ASN A 211 12.04 -1.25 -16.57
C ASN A 211 12.97 -2.44 -16.36
N GLU A 212 14.07 -2.25 -15.63
CA GLU A 212 15.07 -3.29 -15.42
C GLU A 212 14.75 -4.19 -14.21
N LYS A 213 13.83 -3.79 -13.34
CA LYS A 213 13.53 -4.48 -12.06
C LYS A 213 14.80 -4.84 -11.29
N ASN A 214 15.78 -3.93 -11.29
CA ASN A 214 17.07 -4.16 -10.69
C ASN A 214 16.95 -4.28 -9.16
N ASN A 215 17.31 -5.44 -8.62
CA ASN A 215 17.12 -5.76 -7.20
C ASN A 215 17.84 -4.79 -6.24
N ILE A 216 18.99 -4.20 -6.64
CA ILE A 216 19.73 -3.25 -5.79
C ILE A 216 18.94 -1.95 -5.67
N PHE A 217 18.44 -1.43 -6.82
CA PHE A 217 17.68 -0.18 -6.87
C PHE A 217 16.29 -0.37 -6.26
N LEU A 218 15.60 -1.49 -6.52
CA LEU A 218 14.34 -1.85 -5.87
C LEU A 218 14.48 -1.89 -4.36
N LYS A 219 15.45 -2.64 -3.83
CA LYS A 219 15.70 -2.73 -2.38
C LYS A 219 15.96 -1.36 -1.77
N LYS A 220 16.79 -0.52 -2.41
CA LYS A 220 17.08 0.84 -1.93
C LYS A 220 15.83 1.72 -1.92
N ALA A 221 15.02 1.66 -2.97
CA ALA A 221 13.77 2.40 -3.07
C ALA A 221 12.77 1.98 -2.00
N ILE A 222 12.56 0.67 -1.84
CA ILE A 222 11.66 0.09 -0.82
C ILE A 222 12.10 0.53 0.58
N ILE A 223 13.38 0.37 0.95
CA ILE A 223 13.88 0.74 2.28
C ILE A 223 13.68 2.24 2.55
N LYS A 224 13.96 3.11 1.56
CA LYS A 224 13.74 4.55 1.72
C LYS A 224 12.26 4.90 1.90
N SER A 225 11.39 4.29 1.09
CA SER A 225 9.94 4.43 1.18
C SER A 225 9.42 4.00 2.56
N CYS A 226 9.81 2.80 3.02
CA CYS A 226 9.47 2.30 4.34
C CYS A 226 9.96 3.21 5.48
N LYS A 227 11.18 3.75 5.40
CA LYS A 227 11.70 4.68 6.40
C LYS A 227 10.84 5.94 6.53
N ILE A 228 10.36 6.48 5.40
CA ILE A 228 9.47 7.65 5.40
C ILE A 228 8.13 7.29 6.03
N LYS A 229 7.51 6.18 5.58
CA LYS A 229 6.23 5.74 6.14
C LYS A 229 6.32 5.43 7.63
N CYS A 230 7.37 4.73 8.07
CA CYS A 230 7.59 4.43 9.48
C CYS A 230 7.68 5.69 10.35
N LYS A 231 8.40 6.75 9.88
CA LYS A 231 8.46 8.03 10.60
C LYS A 231 7.08 8.63 10.84
N VAL A 232 6.18 8.52 9.86
CA VAL A 232 4.81 9.05 9.95
C VAL A 232 3.95 8.17 10.86
N VAL A 233 3.99 6.85 10.64
CA VAL A 233 3.20 5.86 11.41
C VAL A 233 3.61 5.84 12.87
N ASN A 234 4.90 5.95 13.19
CA ASN A 234 5.39 5.99 14.57
C ASN A 234 4.83 7.20 15.35
N LYS A 235 4.59 8.32 14.65
CA LYS A 235 4.02 9.53 15.26
C LYS A 235 2.50 9.51 15.34
N ASP A 236 1.85 8.84 14.37
CA ASP A 236 0.39 8.81 14.25
C ASP A 236 -0.06 7.44 13.72
N GLU A 237 -0.11 6.47 14.61
CA GLU A 237 -0.48 5.08 14.28
C GLU A 237 -1.90 4.98 13.73
N LYS A 238 -2.86 5.71 14.33
CA LYS A 238 -4.30 5.61 14.04
C LYS A 238 -4.82 6.63 13.02
N GLU A 239 -3.91 7.35 12.32
CA GLU A 239 -4.27 8.34 11.28
C GLU A 239 -5.27 9.41 11.75
N LYS A 240 -5.01 9.97 12.92
CA LYS A 240 -5.83 11.06 13.44
C LYS A 240 -5.44 12.43 12.89
N ASN A 241 -4.16 12.64 12.57
CA ASN A 241 -3.58 13.92 12.14
C ASN A 241 -2.48 13.73 11.09
N LEU A 242 -1.19 13.70 11.51
CA LEU A 242 -0.01 13.73 10.63
C LEU A 242 -0.06 12.67 9.52
N ARG A 243 -0.52 11.45 9.84
CA ARG A 243 -0.55 10.35 8.88
C ARG A 243 -1.44 10.64 7.67
N MET A 244 -2.38 11.59 7.79
CA MET A 244 -3.23 11.99 6.67
C MET A 244 -2.46 12.60 5.49
N ILE A 245 -1.20 13.11 5.69
CA ILE A 245 -0.37 13.58 4.57
C ILE A 245 -0.06 12.47 3.55
N LEU A 246 -0.07 11.20 3.99
CA LEU A 246 0.08 10.05 3.10
C LEU A 246 -1.07 9.92 2.09
N ASN A 247 -2.15 10.68 2.28
CA ASN A 247 -3.28 10.73 1.34
C ASN A 247 -3.09 11.75 0.21
N PHE A 248 -1.89 12.30 0.01
CA PHE A 248 -1.59 13.12 -1.16
C PHE A 248 -1.96 12.35 -2.45
N GLY A 249 -2.80 12.95 -3.28
CA GLY A 249 -3.37 12.34 -4.49
C GLY A 249 -4.51 11.33 -4.25
N HIS A 250 -4.68 10.79 -3.03
CA HIS A 250 -5.65 9.72 -2.77
C HIS A 250 -7.11 10.16 -2.84
N THR A 251 -7.43 11.40 -2.48
CA THR A 251 -8.81 11.91 -2.59
C THR A 251 -9.29 11.88 -4.06
N PHE A 252 -8.42 12.26 -5.01
CA PHE A 252 -8.69 12.10 -6.44
C PHE A 252 -8.68 10.62 -6.85
N ALA A 253 -7.69 9.86 -6.39
CA ALA A 253 -7.58 8.44 -6.73
C ALA A 253 -8.81 7.63 -6.35
N HIS A 254 -9.37 7.83 -5.15
CA HIS A 254 -10.62 7.17 -4.72
C HIS A 254 -11.80 7.57 -5.60
N GLY A 255 -11.87 8.85 -6.00
CA GLY A 255 -12.85 9.31 -6.98
C GLY A 255 -12.70 8.58 -8.33
N PHE A 256 -11.47 8.41 -8.80
CA PHE A 256 -11.16 7.69 -10.04
C PHE A 256 -11.48 6.21 -9.97
N GLU A 257 -11.06 5.52 -8.90
CA GLU A 257 -11.39 4.11 -8.69
C GLU A 257 -12.90 3.90 -8.62
N GLY A 258 -13.63 4.75 -7.89
CA GLY A 258 -15.08 4.70 -7.77
C GLY A 258 -15.78 4.94 -9.11
N ALA A 259 -15.35 5.93 -9.90
CA ALA A 259 -15.89 6.20 -11.22
C ALA A 259 -15.71 5.01 -12.20
N LYS A 260 -14.64 4.23 -12.05
CA LYS A 260 -14.40 2.97 -12.79
C LYS A 260 -14.96 1.74 -12.09
N ASN A 261 -15.89 1.89 -11.11
CA ASN A 261 -16.54 0.82 -10.35
C ASN A 261 -15.53 -0.13 -9.68
N PHE A 262 -14.40 0.40 -9.22
CA PHE A 262 -13.31 -0.38 -8.62
C PHE A 262 -12.84 -1.56 -9.46
N SER A 263 -12.94 -1.44 -10.77
CA SER A 263 -12.63 -2.51 -11.71
C SER A 263 -11.13 -2.56 -12.04
N LYS A 264 -10.68 -3.66 -12.65
CA LYS A 264 -9.30 -3.81 -13.12
C LYS A 264 -8.89 -2.85 -14.24
N LYS A 265 -9.84 -2.06 -14.80
CA LYS A 265 -9.53 -1.04 -15.83
C LYS A 265 -8.55 0.01 -15.31
N LEU A 266 -8.66 0.35 -14.03
CA LEU A 266 -7.75 1.27 -13.34
C LEU A 266 -7.36 0.65 -11.99
N ASN A 267 -6.08 0.29 -11.81
CA ASN A 267 -5.62 -0.22 -10.53
C ASN A 267 -5.30 0.94 -9.56
N HIS A 268 -5.18 0.61 -8.27
CA HIS A 268 -4.96 1.60 -7.22
C HIS A 268 -3.76 2.51 -7.49
N GLY A 269 -2.59 1.95 -7.81
CA GLY A 269 -1.39 2.77 -8.02
C GLY A 269 -1.46 3.65 -9.27
N GLU A 270 -2.16 3.21 -10.32
CA GLU A 270 -2.43 4.05 -11.49
C GLU A 270 -3.34 5.22 -11.11
N ALA A 271 -4.40 4.95 -10.31
CA ALA A 271 -5.28 6.00 -9.80
C ALA A 271 -4.52 6.99 -8.91
N VAL A 272 -3.62 6.51 -8.04
CA VAL A 272 -2.77 7.35 -7.18
C VAL A 272 -1.82 8.21 -8.02
N LEU A 273 -1.19 7.65 -9.06
CA LEU A 273 -0.33 8.43 -9.98
C LEU A 273 -1.11 9.56 -10.66
N LEU A 274 -2.27 9.27 -11.23
CA LEU A 274 -3.16 10.30 -11.80
C LEU A 274 -3.57 11.33 -10.74
N GLY A 275 -3.98 10.88 -9.56
CA GLY A 275 -4.40 11.76 -8.48
C GLY A 275 -3.28 12.66 -7.96
N MET A 276 -2.05 12.17 -7.88
CA MET A 276 -0.89 12.97 -7.51
C MET A 276 -0.56 14.05 -8.56
N MET A 277 -0.69 13.73 -9.85
CA MET A 277 -0.50 14.71 -10.91
C MET A 277 -1.52 15.83 -10.81
N ILE A 278 -2.81 15.48 -10.69
CA ILE A 278 -3.91 16.46 -10.53
C ILE A 278 -3.71 17.30 -9.25
N ALA A 279 -3.33 16.69 -8.13
CA ALA A 279 -3.05 17.41 -6.89
C ALA A 279 -1.83 18.34 -7.02
N SER A 280 -0.80 17.97 -7.80
CA SER A 280 0.37 18.80 -8.04
C SER A 280 0.02 20.02 -8.92
N GLU A 281 -0.78 19.82 -9.97
CA GLU A 281 -1.25 20.91 -10.83
C GLU A 281 -2.18 21.86 -10.07
N LEU A 282 -3.08 21.32 -9.24
CA LEU A 282 -3.91 22.13 -8.34
C LEU A 282 -3.07 22.93 -7.34
N SER A 283 -2.00 22.31 -6.80
CA SER A 283 -1.07 23.01 -5.90
C SER A 283 -0.39 24.20 -6.56
N ASN A 284 -0.02 24.06 -7.84
CA ASN A 284 0.54 25.16 -8.61
C ASN A 284 -0.51 26.22 -8.94
N LYS A 285 -1.70 25.84 -9.40
CA LYS A 285 -2.83 26.76 -9.66
C LYS A 285 -3.20 27.59 -8.43
N LYS A 286 -3.10 26.99 -7.24
CA LYS A 286 -3.33 27.66 -5.93
C LYS A 286 -2.05 28.37 -5.39
N LYS A 287 -1.03 28.58 -6.23
CA LYS A 287 0.23 29.28 -5.92
C LYS A 287 1.00 28.70 -4.71
N LYS A 288 0.77 27.42 -4.35
CA LYS A 288 1.49 26.72 -3.29
C LYS A 288 2.76 26.04 -3.82
N LEU A 289 2.68 25.39 -4.99
CA LEU A 289 3.81 24.72 -5.63
C LEU A 289 4.40 25.61 -6.73
N SER A 290 5.72 25.77 -6.75
CA SER A 290 6.40 26.51 -7.84
C SER A 290 6.24 25.79 -9.19
N LEU A 291 6.20 26.56 -10.29
CA LEU A 291 6.17 26.01 -11.65
C LEU A 291 7.40 25.11 -11.89
N LYS A 292 8.58 25.49 -11.40
CA LYS A 292 9.81 24.69 -11.47
C LYS A 292 9.65 23.28 -10.89
N ASP A 293 9.07 23.16 -9.70
CA ASP A 293 8.85 21.86 -9.04
C ASP A 293 7.75 21.05 -9.78
N LEU A 294 6.69 21.71 -10.27
CA LEU A 294 5.66 21.06 -11.07
C LEU A 294 6.26 20.48 -12.38
N LEU A 295 7.04 21.27 -13.11
CA LEU A 295 7.68 20.83 -14.35
C LEU A 295 8.66 19.66 -14.08
N LEU A 296 9.36 19.67 -12.96
CA LEU A 296 10.25 18.57 -12.56
C LEU A 296 9.47 17.28 -12.29
N ILE A 297 8.31 17.36 -11.65
CA ILE A 297 7.40 16.21 -11.46
C ILE A 297 6.90 15.73 -12.82
N LYS A 298 6.39 16.61 -13.67
CA LYS A 298 5.92 16.25 -15.02
C LYS A 298 7.00 15.56 -15.86
N LYS A 299 8.22 16.08 -15.85
CA LYS A 299 9.37 15.47 -16.54
C LYS A 299 9.66 14.05 -16.04
N HIS A 300 9.54 13.82 -14.73
CA HIS A 300 9.71 12.48 -14.15
C HIS A 300 8.65 11.50 -14.67
N TYR A 301 7.38 11.91 -14.72
CA TYR A 301 6.30 11.09 -15.26
C TYR A 301 6.51 10.76 -16.74
N LEU A 302 6.89 11.74 -17.55
CA LEU A 302 7.17 11.55 -18.98
C LEU A 302 8.34 10.59 -19.20
N ASN A 303 9.44 10.77 -18.48
CA ASN A 303 10.65 9.94 -18.59
C ASN A 303 10.39 8.44 -18.29
N LEU A 304 9.41 8.16 -17.46
CA LEU A 304 9.06 6.80 -17.02
C LEU A 304 7.74 6.30 -17.62
N LYS A 305 7.10 7.09 -18.49
CA LYS A 305 5.81 6.79 -19.12
C LYS A 305 4.72 6.42 -18.08
N LEU A 306 4.70 7.15 -16.96
CA LEU A 306 3.71 6.94 -15.89
C LEU A 306 2.34 7.50 -16.30
N PRO A 307 1.22 6.95 -15.79
CA PRO A 307 -0.11 7.52 -15.95
C PRO A 307 -0.16 8.98 -15.47
N MET A 308 -0.48 9.91 -16.37
CA MET A 308 -0.40 11.36 -16.08
C MET A 308 -1.60 12.13 -16.62
N PHE A 309 -2.24 11.65 -17.70
CA PHE A 309 -3.32 12.36 -18.37
C PHE A 309 -4.67 11.74 -18.03
N ILE A 310 -5.51 12.51 -17.32
CA ILE A 310 -6.86 12.08 -16.94
C ILE A 310 -7.72 11.79 -18.18
N THR A 311 -7.53 12.55 -19.27
CA THR A 311 -8.28 12.43 -20.54
C THR A 311 -8.06 11.10 -21.27
N LYS A 312 -6.93 10.40 -20.99
CA LYS A 312 -6.70 9.05 -21.52
C LYS A 312 -7.52 7.97 -20.80
N THR A 313 -8.02 8.29 -19.62
CA THR A 313 -8.72 7.31 -18.75
C THR A 313 -10.21 7.64 -18.60
N PHE A 314 -10.57 8.91 -18.63
CA PHE A 314 -11.93 9.39 -18.38
C PHE A 314 -12.43 10.28 -19.50
N LYS A 315 -13.78 10.34 -19.62
CA LYS A 315 -14.51 11.29 -20.46
C LYS A 315 -15.07 12.42 -19.59
N LYS A 316 -15.41 13.57 -20.19
CA LYS A 316 -15.97 14.75 -19.50
C LYS A 316 -17.22 14.42 -18.68
N ASN A 317 -18.11 13.56 -19.21
CA ASN A 317 -19.35 13.15 -18.51
C ASN A 317 -19.09 12.30 -17.25
N GLU A 318 -17.92 11.67 -17.09
CA GLU A 318 -17.57 10.89 -15.91
C GLU A 318 -17.13 11.78 -14.72
N VAL A 319 -16.87 13.08 -14.94
CA VAL A 319 -16.43 14.01 -13.88
C VAL A 319 -17.48 14.09 -12.76
N LYS A 320 -18.77 14.09 -13.06
CA LYS A 320 -19.85 14.07 -12.05
C LYS A 320 -19.70 12.85 -11.13
N LYS A 321 -19.41 11.69 -11.70
CA LYS A 321 -19.23 10.44 -10.95
C LYS A 321 -17.96 10.46 -10.10
N ILE A 322 -16.87 11.03 -10.59
CA ILE A 322 -15.62 11.22 -9.82
C ILE A 322 -15.92 12.05 -8.57
N ILE A 323 -16.57 13.21 -8.72
CA ILE A 323 -16.93 14.09 -7.60
C ILE A 323 -17.84 13.39 -6.58
N TYR A 324 -18.80 12.61 -7.05
CA TYR A 324 -19.68 11.83 -6.16
C TYR A 324 -18.88 10.90 -5.24
N PHE A 325 -17.88 10.15 -5.76
CA PHE A 325 -17.04 9.29 -4.95
C PHE A 325 -16.05 10.06 -4.08
N MET A 326 -15.55 11.21 -4.54
CA MET A 326 -14.73 12.08 -3.71
C MET A 326 -15.51 12.60 -2.48
N LYS A 327 -16.79 12.94 -2.62
CA LYS A 327 -17.65 13.35 -1.49
C LYS A 327 -17.86 12.23 -0.47
N LYS A 328 -17.95 10.98 -0.92
CA LYS A 328 -18.13 9.81 -0.04
C LYS A 328 -16.87 9.42 0.76
N ASP A 329 -15.72 10.04 0.49
CA ASP A 329 -14.52 9.79 1.28
C ASP A 329 -14.74 10.26 2.73
N LYS A 330 -14.51 9.39 3.70
CA LYS A 330 -14.75 9.58 5.16
C LYS A 330 -14.14 10.84 5.79
N LYS A 331 -13.29 11.55 5.06
CA LYS A 331 -12.55 12.71 5.55
C LYS A 331 -13.27 14.04 5.31
N ASN A 332 -14.39 14.01 4.63
CA ASN A 332 -15.14 15.22 4.28
C ASN A 332 -16.22 15.48 5.33
N ILE A 333 -16.11 16.63 5.98
CA ILE A 333 -17.10 17.20 6.89
C ILE A 333 -17.71 18.36 6.10
N ASP A 334 -19.03 18.43 5.99
CA ASP A 334 -19.76 19.40 5.18
C ASP A 334 -19.55 19.21 3.65
N GLU A 335 -19.99 20.18 2.85
CA GLU A 335 -19.88 20.17 1.38
C GLU A 335 -18.45 20.33 0.82
N LYS A 336 -17.47 20.52 1.70
CA LYS A 336 -16.06 20.75 1.31
C LYS A 336 -15.27 19.44 1.31
N ILE A 337 -14.46 19.27 0.29
CA ILE A 337 -13.56 18.13 0.13
C ILE A 337 -12.15 18.53 0.60
N ASN A 338 -11.65 17.83 1.62
CA ASN A 338 -10.30 18.04 2.12
C ASN A 338 -9.24 17.46 1.17
N LEU A 339 -8.23 18.24 0.90
CA LEU A 339 -7.14 17.88 -0.01
C LEU A 339 -5.79 18.09 0.66
N ILE A 340 -4.86 17.19 0.42
CA ILE A 340 -3.45 17.41 0.72
C ILE A 340 -2.80 17.96 -0.55
N LEU A 341 -2.18 19.14 -0.45
CA LEU A 341 -1.47 19.80 -1.55
C LEU A 341 0.04 19.85 -1.26
N LEU A 342 0.84 20.22 -2.24
CA LEU A 342 2.29 20.43 -2.11
C LEU A 342 2.60 21.90 -1.91
N ASN A 343 3.44 22.21 -0.93
CA ASN A 343 4.12 23.52 -0.81
C ASN A 343 5.44 23.52 -1.61
N LYS A 344 6.12 22.39 -1.68
CA LYS A 344 7.29 22.10 -2.52
C LYS A 344 7.52 20.60 -2.56
N ILE A 345 8.34 20.10 -3.49
CA ILE A 345 8.78 18.70 -3.42
C ILE A 345 9.48 18.45 -2.07
N GLY A 346 8.95 17.50 -1.28
CA GLY A 346 9.40 17.17 0.07
C GLY A 346 8.62 17.86 1.19
N LYS A 347 7.59 18.66 0.88
CA LYS A 347 6.73 19.30 1.91
C LYS A 347 5.30 19.48 1.39
N THR A 348 4.33 18.96 2.13
CA THR A 348 2.89 19.14 1.90
C THR A 348 2.30 20.27 2.74
N THR A 349 1.05 20.63 2.45
CA THR A 349 0.15 21.28 3.42
C THR A 349 -0.08 20.37 4.62
N LEU A 350 -0.52 20.95 5.73
CA LEU A 350 -0.98 20.17 6.87
C LEU A 350 -2.35 19.52 6.57
N PRO A 351 -2.70 18.42 7.25
CA PRO A 351 -4.04 17.87 7.16
C PRO A 351 -5.11 18.90 7.52
N LYS A 352 -6.21 18.92 6.76
CA LYS A 352 -7.34 19.87 6.93
C LYS A 352 -7.01 21.34 6.66
N GLU A 353 -5.77 21.69 6.32
CA GLU A 353 -5.36 23.06 5.97
C GLU A 353 -6.03 23.54 4.67
N PHE A 354 -6.35 22.63 3.78
CA PHE A 354 -6.87 22.98 2.47
C PHE A 354 -8.10 22.16 2.09
N SER A 355 -9.17 22.85 1.74
CA SER A 355 -10.41 22.25 1.26
C SER A 355 -11.02 23.09 0.12
N LEU A 356 -11.76 22.43 -0.76
CA LEU A 356 -12.51 23.08 -1.85
C LEU A 356 -13.96 22.62 -1.86
N LYS A 357 -14.85 23.49 -2.33
CA LYS A 357 -16.21 23.10 -2.68
C LYS A 357 -16.18 22.14 -3.87
N SER A 358 -17.14 21.22 -3.94
CA SER A 358 -17.23 20.25 -5.02
C SER A 358 -17.30 20.86 -6.41
N ASP A 359 -17.92 22.05 -6.55
CA ASP A 359 -18.03 22.75 -7.84
C ASP A 359 -16.68 23.33 -8.30
N GLU A 360 -15.85 23.82 -7.38
CA GLU A 360 -14.51 24.29 -7.72
C GLU A 360 -13.65 23.13 -8.26
N ILE A 361 -13.75 21.93 -7.63
CA ILE A 361 -13.04 20.73 -8.09
C ILE A 361 -13.62 20.28 -9.44
N ARG A 362 -14.94 20.33 -9.62
CA ARG A 362 -15.60 19.99 -10.88
C ARG A 362 -15.12 20.89 -12.01
N ASN A 363 -15.09 22.20 -11.81
CA ASN A 363 -14.61 23.16 -12.80
C ASN A 363 -13.13 22.93 -13.12
N PHE A 364 -12.31 22.64 -12.10
CA PHE A 364 -10.91 22.31 -12.30
C PHE A 364 -10.73 21.01 -13.10
N LEU A 365 -11.48 19.95 -12.82
CA LEU A 365 -11.40 18.70 -13.58
C LEU A 365 -11.94 18.87 -15.02
N ASN A 366 -13.00 19.65 -15.21
CA ASN A 366 -13.55 19.92 -16.54
C ASN A 366 -12.59 20.67 -17.45
N SER A 367 -11.69 21.50 -16.89
CA SER A 367 -10.70 22.23 -17.68
C SER A 367 -9.68 21.34 -18.40
N TYR A 368 -9.59 20.04 -18.07
CA TYR A 368 -8.76 19.08 -18.80
C TYR A 368 -9.44 18.56 -20.08
N PHE A 369 -10.73 18.79 -20.26
CA PHE A 369 -11.53 18.30 -21.39
C PHE A 369 -11.97 19.44 -22.34
N LEU A 370 -11.42 20.61 -22.18
CA LEU A 370 -11.51 21.74 -23.08
C LEU A 370 -10.38 21.65 -24.10
#